data_c138e27d75afc9fb06ee18e43f6a88d0
#
_entry.id   c138e27d75afc9fb06ee18e43f6a88d0
#
_cell.length_a   1.000
_cell.length_b   1.000
_cell.length_c   1.000
_cell.angle_alpha   90.00
_cell.angle_beta   90.00
_cell.angle_gamma   90.00
#
_symmetry.space_group_name_H-M   'P 1'
#
loop_
_entity.id
_entity.type
_entity.pdbx_description
1 polymer ?
#
loop_
_entity_poly.entity_id
_entity_poly.type
_entity_poly.pdbx_seq_one_letter_code
_entity_poly.pdbx_strand_id
1 'polypeptide(L)'
;MLAGDFVEDYEVMVPYQALEMVGFQVDVVCPGKKAGDKIKTAIHDFEGDQTYTEKPGHLFTLTGTLEAVRAEEYAGLYITGGRAPEYIRLEPRVIALTQWFMRQKRPVAAICHGIQVLTAADVVRGYRLTAYPAIAPDVRMAGGTFIDVPPEQAVVCGHLATSPAWPGNTALLREFLGLIM
;
A
#
# COMPACT_ATOMS: atom_id res chain seq x y z
N MET A 1 3.26 5.10 6.26
CA MET A 1 2.79 4.68 4.92
C MET A 1 4.00 4.64 3.98
N LEU A 2 4.08 3.63 3.12
CA LEU A 2 5.09 3.55 2.05
C LEU A 2 4.49 4.12 0.76
N ALA A 3 5.14 5.12 0.18
CA ALA A 3 4.73 5.77 -1.07
C ALA A 3 5.97 6.18 -1.88
N GLY A 4 5.76 6.68 -3.09
CA GLY A 4 6.84 7.16 -3.95
C GLY A 4 6.30 7.93 -5.15
N ASP A 5 7.17 8.43 -6.02
CA ASP A 5 6.74 9.10 -7.24
C ASP A 5 5.85 8.18 -8.08
N PHE A 6 4.81 8.75 -8.67
CA PHE A 6 3.76 8.07 -9.44
C PHE A 6 2.89 7.10 -8.61
N VAL A 7 2.81 7.32 -7.29
CA VAL A 7 1.76 6.72 -6.47
C VAL A 7 0.39 7.16 -7.00
N GLU A 8 -0.59 6.27 -6.93
CA GLU A 8 -1.96 6.66 -7.27
C GLU A 8 -2.46 7.72 -6.28
N ASP A 9 -3.05 8.81 -6.81
CA ASP A 9 -3.38 10.02 -6.05
C ASP A 9 -4.31 9.74 -4.87
N TYR A 10 -5.42 9.04 -5.12
CA TYR A 10 -6.37 8.66 -4.07
C TYR A 10 -5.80 7.63 -3.09
N GLU A 11 -4.84 6.79 -3.50
CA GLU A 11 -4.28 5.74 -2.64
C GLU A 11 -3.24 6.28 -1.66
N VAL A 12 -2.81 7.53 -1.80
CA VAL A 12 -2.03 8.23 -0.80
C VAL A 12 -2.85 9.30 -0.06
N MET A 13 -3.63 10.11 -0.78
CA MET A 13 -4.35 11.24 -0.18
C MET A 13 -5.47 10.80 0.76
N VAL A 14 -6.31 9.86 0.31
CA VAL A 14 -7.47 9.41 1.09
C VAL A 14 -7.05 8.70 2.37
N PRO A 15 -6.18 7.67 2.35
CA PRO A 15 -5.76 7.03 3.59
C PRO A 15 -4.98 7.95 4.52
N TYR A 16 -4.15 8.84 3.99
CA TYR A 16 -3.45 9.84 4.80
C TYR A 16 -4.44 10.69 5.61
N GLN A 17 -5.36 11.35 4.92
CA GLN A 17 -6.34 12.23 5.56
C GLN A 17 -7.32 11.49 6.48
N ALA A 18 -7.77 10.30 6.07
CA ALA A 18 -8.70 9.51 6.87
C ALA A 18 -8.07 9.01 8.18
N LEU A 19 -6.81 8.57 8.14
CA LEU A 19 -6.08 8.13 9.34
C LEU A 19 -5.78 9.31 10.27
N GLU A 20 -5.41 10.48 9.75
CA GLU A 20 -5.25 11.70 10.56
C GLU A 20 -6.59 12.14 11.19
N MET A 21 -7.67 12.09 10.43
CA MET A 21 -9.01 12.45 10.91
C MET A 21 -9.43 11.63 12.14
N VAL A 22 -9.05 10.36 12.19
CA VAL A 22 -9.35 9.49 13.36
C VAL A 22 -8.28 9.52 14.44
N GLY A 23 -7.29 10.43 14.33
CA GLY A 23 -6.34 10.76 15.39
C GLY A 23 -5.00 10.04 15.33
N PHE A 24 -4.67 9.33 14.23
CA PHE A 24 -3.33 8.78 14.06
C PHE A 24 -2.35 9.83 13.56
N GLN A 25 -1.12 9.78 14.05
CA GLN A 25 0.01 10.41 13.39
C GLN A 25 0.45 9.52 12.22
N VAL A 26 0.55 10.09 11.02
CA VAL A 26 0.84 9.35 9.80
C VAL A 26 2.16 9.80 9.19
N ASP A 27 3.16 8.94 9.20
CA ASP A 27 4.40 9.16 8.50
C ASP A 27 4.33 8.52 7.10
N VAL A 28 4.41 9.36 6.07
CA VAL A 28 4.51 8.96 4.68
C VAL A 28 5.95 9.07 4.25
N VAL A 29 6.54 7.94 3.86
CA VAL A 29 7.98 7.85 3.55
C VAL A 29 8.21 7.29 2.15
N CYS A 30 9.29 7.76 1.52
CA CYS A 30 9.73 7.34 0.19
C CYS A 30 11.24 7.04 0.24
N PRO A 31 11.71 5.92 -0.31
CA PRO A 31 13.15 5.67 -0.42
C PRO A 31 13.89 6.81 -1.14
N GLY A 32 15.05 7.20 -0.59
CA GLY A 32 15.90 8.23 -1.16
C GLY A 32 15.37 9.68 -1.01
N LYS A 33 14.26 9.87 -0.29
CA LYS A 33 13.68 11.19 0.01
C LYS A 33 13.48 11.33 1.52
N LYS A 34 13.38 12.57 1.99
CA LYS A 34 13.21 12.91 3.41
C LYS A 34 11.90 13.67 3.66
N ALA A 35 11.53 13.80 4.91
CA ALA A 35 10.42 14.64 5.34
C ALA A 35 10.57 16.06 4.76
N GLY A 36 9.48 16.59 4.22
CA GLY A 36 9.43 17.89 3.51
C GLY A 36 9.68 17.79 2.00
N ASP A 37 10.30 16.73 1.50
CA ASP A 37 10.41 16.49 0.05
C ASP A 37 9.03 16.16 -0.53
N LYS A 38 8.89 16.35 -1.84
CA LYS A 38 7.64 16.08 -2.55
C LYS A 38 7.77 14.85 -3.44
N ILE A 39 6.69 14.08 -3.52
CA ILE A 39 6.47 13.06 -4.53
C ILE A 39 5.37 13.49 -5.48
N LYS A 40 5.51 13.13 -6.76
CA LYS A 40 4.48 13.31 -7.77
C LYS A 40 3.47 12.19 -7.64
N THR A 41 2.19 12.51 -7.56
CA THR A 41 1.14 11.49 -7.68
C THR A 41 0.71 11.35 -9.13
N ALA A 42 0.00 10.27 -9.44
CA ALA A 42 -0.60 10.01 -10.73
C ALA A 42 -2.07 9.62 -10.54
N ILE A 43 -2.93 10.06 -11.47
CA ILE A 43 -4.35 9.71 -11.48
C ILE A 43 -4.52 8.54 -12.44
N HIS A 44 -5.00 7.42 -11.93
CA HIS A 44 -5.27 6.21 -12.71
C HIS A 44 -6.77 5.98 -12.80
N ASP A 45 -7.31 6.10 -14.01
CA ASP A 45 -8.73 5.91 -14.31
C ASP A 45 -8.97 4.62 -15.12
N PHE A 46 -10.14 4.03 -14.92
CA PHE A 46 -10.61 2.83 -15.64
C PHE A 46 -11.63 3.27 -16.69
N GLU A 47 -11.15 3.63 -17.89
CA GLU A 47 -11.95 4.23 -18.97
C GLU A 47 -12.47 3.19 -19.99
N GLY A 48 -12.34 1.89 -19.68
CA GLY A 48 -12.82 0.80 -20.54
C GLY A 48 -11.78 0.18 -21.47
N ASP A 49 -10.54 0.66 -21.42
CA ASP A 49 -9.40 0.06 -22.10
C ASP A 49 -8.94 -1.23 -21.39
N GLN A 50 -8.01 -1.96 -22.01
CA GLN A 50 -7.43 -3.17 -21.43
C GLN A 50 -6.63 -2.91 -20.14
N THR A 51 -6.23 -1.66 -19.93
CA THR A 51 -5.49 -1.21 -18.75
C THR A 51 -6.00 0.18 -18.34
N TYR A 52 -5.47 0.70 -17.25
CA TYR A 52 -5.80 2.04 -16.75
C TYR A 52 -5.06 3.13 -17.53
N THR A 53 -5.67 4.32 -17.57
CA THR A 53 -4.99 5.54 -18.04
C THR A 53 -4.13 6.14 -16.92
N GLU A 54 -3.19 7.01 -17.28
CA GLU A 54 -2.38 7.75 -16.31
C GLU A 54 -2.36 9.23 -16.68
N LYS A 55 -2.72 10.07 -15.72
CA LYS A 55 -2.64 11.54 -15.81
C LYS A 55 -1.83 12.08 -14.64
N PRO A 56 -1.14 13.23 -14.76
CA PRO A 56 -0.51 13.89 -13.61
C PRO A 56 -1.52 14.20 -12.51
N GLY A 57 -1.18 13.83 -11.27
CA GLY A 57 -1.94 14.20 -10.08
C GLY A 57 -1.32 15.40 -9.35
N HIS A 58 -1.33 15.33 -8.03
CA HIS A 58 -0.80 16.38 -7.16
C HIS A 58 0.67 16.17 -6.79
N LEU A 59 1.20 17.11 -6.03
CA LEU A 59 2.45 16.95 -5.30
C LEU A 59 2.10 16.66 -3.84
N PHE A 60 2.47 15.48 -3.36
CA PHE A 60 2.31 15.12 -1.95
C PHE A 60 3.61 15.42 -1.19
N THR A 61 3.52 16.12 -0.05
CA THR A 61 4.68 16.39 0.80
C THR A 61 4.88 15.24 1.79
N LEU A 62 6.05 14.62 1.77
CA LEU A 62 6.40 13.54 2.69
C LEU A 62 6.45 14.05 4.13
N THR A 63 5.91 13.28 5.06
CA THR A 63 5.85 13.61 6.48
C THR A 63 6.91 12.89 7.31
N GLY A 64 7.55 11.86 6.74
CA GLY A 64 8.60 11.08 7.37
C GLY A 64 9.80 10.82 6.46
N THR A 65 10.85 10.27 7.05
CA THR A 65 12.07 9.83 6.38
C THR A 65 12.26 8.34 6.64
N LEU A 66 12.38 7.53 5.59
CA LEU A 66 12.45 6.06 5.71
C LEU A 66 13.57 5.60 6.64
N GLU A 67 14.71 6.26 6.60
CA GLU A 67 15.88 5.94 7.42
C GLU A 67 15.63 6.16 8.92
N ALA A 68 14.68 7.03 9.27
CA ALA A 68 14.32 7.31 10.66
C ALA A 68 13.21 6.37 11.20
N VAL A 69 12.55 5.60 10.34
CA VAL A 69 11.45 4.70 10.73
C VAL A 69 11.98 3.59 11.66
N ARG A 70 11.35 3.49 12.83
CA ARG A 70 11.48 2.37 13.78
C ARG A 70 10.15 1.61 13.80
N ALA A 71 10.13 0.40 13.26
CA ALA A 71 8.91 -0.36 13.03
C ALA A 71 8.08 -0.56 14.30
N GLU A 72 8.75 -0.74 15.44
CA GLU A 72 8.15 -0.95 16.76
C GLU A 72 7.33 0.24 17.29
N GLU A 73 7.58 1.43 16.78
CA GLU A 73 6.89 2.67 17.20
C GLU A 73 5.55 2.88 16.46
N TYR A 74 5.25 2.06 15.44
CA TYR A 74 4.05 2.22 14.62
C TYR A 74 2.99 1.16 14.91
N ALA A 75 1.72 1.58 14.90
CA ALA A 75 0.57 0.71 15.09
C ALA A 75 0.31 -0.20 13.89
N GLY A 76 0.62 0.26 12.67
CA GLY A 76 0.40 -0.49 11.44
C GLY A 76 1.20 0.05 10.26
N LEU A 77 1.23 -0.72 9.18
CA LEU A 77 1.88 -0.37 7.91
C LEU A 77 0.84 -0.28 6.80
N TYR A 78 0.81 0.85 6.08
CA TYR A 78 0.00 1.01 4.87
C TYR A 78 0.91 1.11 3.64
N ILE A 79 0.65 0.31 2.60
CA ILE A 79 1.42 0.25 1.35
C ILE A 79 0.53 0.73 0.21
N THR A 80 0.89 1.85 -0.39
CA THR A 80 0.15 2.47 -1.49
C THR A 80 0.42 1.78 -2.83
N GLY A 81 -0.37 2.10 -3.83
CA GLY A 81 -0.21 1.56 -5.19
C GLY A 81 0.27 2.58 -6.22
N GLY A 82 -0.36 2.61 -7.38
CA GLY A 82 0.16 3.29 -8.55
C GLY A 82 1.41 2.61 -9.09
N ARG A 83 2.33 3.36 -9.71
CA ARG A 83 3.61 2.82 -10.20
C ARG A 83 4.73 2.81 -9.15
N ALA A 84 4.54 3.50 -8.03
CA ALA A 84 5.55 3.56 -6.97
C ALA A 84 6.03 2.18 -6.50
N PRO A 85 5.17 1.16 -6.30
CA PRO A 85 5.60 -0.17 -5.89
C PRO A 85 6.62 -0.84 -6.83
N GLU A 86 6.60 -0.52 -8.13
CA GLU A 86 7.53 -1.11 -9.09
C GLU A 86 9.00 -0.87 -8.71
N TYR A 87 9.31 0.27 -8.12
CA TYR A 87 10.69 0.61 -7.76
C TYR A 87 10.95 0.61 -6.25
N ILE A 88 9.98 1.00 -5.40
CA ILE A 88 10.24 0.99 -3.95
C ILE A 88 10.44 -0.43 -3.41
N ARG A 89 9.89 -1.46 -4.06
CA ARG A 89 10.12 -2.88 -3.72
C ARG A 89 11.56 -3.34 -3.94
N LEU A 90 12.37 -2.56 -4.65
CA LEU A 90 13.79 -2.85 -4.85
C LEU A 90 14.66 -2.35 -3.69
N GLU A 91 14.09 -1.54 -2.80
CA GLU A 91 14.81 -0.98 -1.66
C GLU A 91 14.84 -1.97 -0.49
N PRO A 92 16.03 -2.44 -0.07
CA PRO A 92 16.13 -3.44 0.99
C PRO A 92 15.46 -3.04 2.30
N ARG A 93 15.45 -1.74 2.64
CA ARG A 93 14.83 -1.25 3.85
C ARG A 93 13.31 -1.32 3.81
N VAL A 94 12.71 -1.09 2.65
CA VAL A 94 11.25 -1.29 2.43
C VAL A 94 10.90 -2.77 2.62
N ILE A 95 11.70 -3.65 2.05
CA ILE A 95 11.51 -5.11 2.20
C ILE A 95 11.63 -5.52 3.67
N ALA A 96 12.70 -5.08 4.35
CA ALA A 96 12.92 -5.43 5.75
C ALA A 96 11.80 -4.92 6.67
N LEU A 97 11.32 -3.69 6.45
CA LEU A 97 10.20 -3.11 7.18
C LEU A 97 8.91 -3.92 6.97
N THR A 98 8.59 -4.25 5.73
CA THR A 98 7.42 -5.06 5.37
C THR A 98 7.50 -6.46 6.02
N GLN A 99 8.67 -7.10 5.95
CA GLN A 99 8.90 -8.39 6.60
C GLN A 99 8.72 -8.32 8.11
N TRP A 100 9.17 -7.24 8.74
CA TRP A 100 9.04 -7.07 10.18
C TRP A 100 7.56 -7.02 10.59
N PHE A 101 6.74 -6.16 9.96
CA PHE A 101 5.31 -6.05 10.27
C PHE A 101 4.59 -7.40 10.08
N MET A 102 4.86 -8.09 8.98
CA MET A 102 4.23 -9.36 8.68
C MET A 102 4.64 -10.48 9.66
N ARG A 103 5.92 -10.57 10.03
CA ARG A 103 6.43 -11.55 11.00
C ARG A 103 5.91 -11.28 12.41
N GLN A 104 5.82 -10.03 12.81
CA GLN A 104 5.30 -9.62 14.12
C GLN A 104 3.77 -9.65 14.18
N LYS A 105 3.11 -10.03 13.08
CA LYS A 105 1.64 -10.04 12.94
C LYS A 105 1.01 -8.70 13.31
N ARG A 106 1.71 -7.61 12.99
CA ARG A 106 1.20 -6.25 13.14
C ARG A 106 0.31 -5.90 11.94
N PRO A 107 -0.72 -5.05 12.13
CA PRO A 107 -1.63 -4.66 11.05
C PRO A 107 -0.90 -4.14 9.81
N VAL A 108 -1.23 -4.72 8.66
CA VAL A 108 -0.73 -4.30 7.35
C VAL A 108 -1.90 -4.10 6.41
N ALA A 109 -1.94 -2.97 5.73
CA ALA A 109 -2.83 -2.73 4.60
C ALA A 109 -2.02 -2.53 3.33
N ALA A 110 -2.49 -3.07 2.20
CA ALA A 110 -1.90 -2.82 0.90
C ALA A 110 -2.99 -2.73 -0.18
N ILE A 111 -2.79 -1.83 -1.13
CA ILE A 111 -3.78 -1.56 -2.17
C ILE A 111 -3.13 -1.62 -3.56
N CYS A 112 -3.91 -2.10 -4.55
CA CYS A 112 -3.56 -2.04 -5.97
C CYS A 112 -2.22 -2.73 -6.27
N HIS A 113 -1.25 -2.01 -6.81
CA HIS A 113 0.11 -2.50 -7.05
C HIS A 113 0.99 -2.54 -5.79
N GLY A 114 0.52 -2.00 -4.66
CA GLY A 114 1.23 -2.09 -3.37
C GLY A 114 1.51 -3.52 -2.93
N ILE A 115 0.71 -4.46 -3.40
CA ILE A 115 0.89 -5.90 -3.16
C ILE A 115 2.22 -6.42 -3.73
N GLN A 116 2.79 -5.76 -4.75
CA GLN A 116 4.12 -6.09 -5.27
C GLN A 116 5.23 -5.96 -4.21
N VAL A 117 5.07 -5.07 -3.24
CA VAL A 117 6.01 -4.95 -2.11
C VAL A 117 5.91 -6.20 -1.21
N LEU A 118 4.68 -6.68 -0.95
CA LEU A 118 4.46 -7.90 -0.16
C LEU A 118 5.02 -9.14 -0.85
N THR A 119 4.81 -9.27 -2.17
CA THR A 119 5.33 -10.42 -2.94
C THR A 119 6.84 -10.39 -3.02
N ALA A 120 7.46 -9.21 -3.22
CA ALA A 120 8.91 -9.05 -3.21
C ALA A 120 9.53 -9.32 -1.82
N ALA A 121 8.80 -9.04 -0.75
CA ALA A 121 9.20 -9.35 0.63
C ALA A 121 9.05 -10.84 1.00
N ASP A 122 8.49 -11.67 0.11
CA ASP A 122 8.21 -13.11 0.31
C ASP A 122 7.40 -13.37 1.59
N VAL A 123 6.32 -12.60 1.80
CA VAL A 123 5.52 -12.67 3.04
C VAL A 123 4.06 -13.07 2.82
N VAL A 124 3.68 -13.40 1.57
CA VAL A 124 2.27 -13.70 1.22
C VAL A 124 1.95 -15.20 1.20
N ARG A 125 2.93 -16.06 1.40
CA ARG A 125 2.73 -17.52 1.41
C ARG A 125 1.70 -17.93 2.47
N GLY A 126 0.65 -18.59 2.00
CA GLY A 126 -0.45 -19.04 2.85
C GLY A 126 -1.49 -17.97 3.20
N TYR A 127 -1.32 -16.74 2.73
CA TYR A 127 -2.33 -15.70 2.87
C TYR A 127 -3.32 -15.70 1.70
N ARG A 128 -4.57 -15.37 2.01
CA ARG A 128 -5.61 -15.00 1.05
C ARG A 128 -5.59 -13.49 0.92
N LEU A 129 -5.43 -12.98 -0.30
CA LEU A 129 -5.32 -11.54 -0.54
C LEU A 129 -5.81 -11.17 -1.93
N THR A 130 -6.16 -9.92 -2.12
CA THR A 130 -6.48 -9.35 -3.41
C THR A 130 -5.46 -8.28 -3.81
N ALA A 131 -5.46 -7.90 -5.07
CA ALA A 131 -4.59 -6.89 -5.66
C ALA A 131 -5.26 -6.34 -6.92
N TYR A 132 -4.65 -5.34 -7.55
CA TYR A 132 -4.98 -5.03 -8.94
C TYR A 132 -4.88 -6.31 -9.78
N PRO A 133 -5.86 -6.62 -10.66
CA PRO A 133 -5.95 -7.93 -11.32
C PRO A 133 -4.68 -8.38 -12.05
N ALA A 134 -3.93 -7.44 -12.64
CA ALA A 134 -2.67 -7.76 -13.32
C ALA A 134 -1.57 -8.26 -12.36
N ILE A 135 -1.71 -8.08 -11.05
CA ILE A 135 -0.76 -8.55 -10.02
C ILE A 135 -1.12 -9.97 -9.53
N ALA A 136 -2.24 -10.53 -9.97
CA ALA A 136 -2.64 -11.89 -9.58
C ALA A 136 -1.56 -12.97 -9.86
N PRO A 137 -0.81 -12.93 -10.98
CA PRO A 137 0.29 -13.86 -11.20
C PRO A 137 1.39 -13.73 -10.14
N ASP A 138 1.77 -12.50 -9.77
CA ASP A 138 2.80 -12.25 -8.73
C ASP A 138 2.39 -12.86 -7.39
N VAL A 139 1.14 -12.68 -6.98
CA VAL A 139 0.59 -13.26 -5.75
C VAL A 139 0.69 -14.78 -5.75
N ARG A 140 0.27 -15.42 -6.86
CA ARG A 140 0.30 -16.89 -6.98
C ARG A 140 1.73 -17.43 -7.00
N MET A 141 2.63 -16.78 -7.72
CA MET A 141 4.05 -17.17 -7.79
C MET A 141 4.74 -17.05 -6.43
N ALA A 142 4.36 -16.05 -5.63
CA ALA A 142 4.86 -15.89 -4.26
C ALA A 142 4.18 -16.84 -3.24
N GLY A 143 3.26 -17.72 -3.68
CA GLY A 143 2.60 -18.70 -2.84
C GLY A 143 1.38 -18.18 -2.07
N GLY A 144 0.87 -17.01 -2.41
CA GLY A 144 -0.40 -16.48 -1.92
C GLY A 144 -1.60 -17.02 -2.69
N THR A 145 -2.78 -16.95 -2.09
CA THR A 145 -4.05 -17.25 -2.75
C THR A 145 -4.71 -15.94 -3.17
N PHE A 146 -4.72 -15.67 -4.48
CA PHE A 146 -5.39 -14.50 -5.03
C PHE A 146 -6.90 -14.68 -4.96
N ILE A 147 -7.59 -13.69 -4.39
CA ILE A 147 -9.05 -13.61 -4.31
C ILE A 147 -9.51 -12.50 -5.24
N ASP A 148 -10.25 -12.88 -6.26
CA ASP A 148 -10.87 -11.93 -7.17
C ASP A 148 -12.12 -11.33 -6.53
N VAL A 149 -12.15 -10.03 -6.36
CA VAL A 149 -13.26 -9.26 -5.78
C VAL A 149 -13.48 -7.98 -6.56
N PRO A 150 -14.70 -7.41 -6.52
CA PRO A 150 -14.97 -6.09 -7.06
C PRO A 150 -14.00 -5.03 -6.53
N PRO A 151 -13.66 -3.99 -7.32
CA PRO A 151 -12.66 -2.98 -6.95
C PRO A 151 -13.01 -2.20 -5.67
N GLU A 152 -14.28 -2.16 -5.27
CA GLU A 152 -14.76 -1.48 -4.06
C GLU A 152 -14.62 -2.30 -2.77
N GLN A 153 -14.18 -3.55 -2.89
CA GLN A 153 -14.09 -4.47 -1.76
C GLN A 153 -12.67 -4.59 -1.23
N ALA A 154 -12.58 -5.12 0.00
CA ALA A 154 -11.33 -5.51 0.63
C ALA A 154 -11.37 -6.98 1.05
N VAL A 155 -10.20 -7.60 1.13
CA VAL A 155 -9.99 -8.96 1.64
C VAL A 155 -9.11 -8.89 2.87
N VAL A 156 -9.55 -9.53 3.96
CA VAL A 156 -8.79 -9.64 5.20
C VAL A 156 -8.34 -11.09 5.42
N CYS A 157 -7.10 -11.26 5.80
CA CYS A 157 -6.54 -12.54 6.21
C CYS A 157 -5.60 -12.33 7.40
N GLY A 158 -6.07 -12.66 8.60
CA GLY A 158 -5.33 -12.39 9.83
C GLY A 158 -5.11 -10.89 10.05
N HIS A 159 -3.88 -10.45 10.05
CA HIS A 159 -3.48 -9.04 10.24
C HIS A 159 -3.23 -8.30 8.92
N LEU A 160 -3.51 -8.91 7.79
CA LEU A 160 -3.34 -8.32 6.45
C LEU A 160 -4.69 -7.97 5.85
N ALA A 161 -4.89 -6.71 5.46
CA ALA A 161 -6.02 -6.23 4.68
C ALA A 161 -5.54 -5.76 3.30
N THR A 162 -6.23 -6.15 2.23
CA THR A 162 -5.86 -5.78 0.86
C THR A 162 -7.07 -5.36 0.04
N SER A 163 -6.87 -4.50 -0.96
CA SER A 163 -7.92 -4.07 -1.89
C SER A 163 -7.38 -3.94 -3.31
N PRO A 164 -8.22 -4.15 -4.36
CA PRO A 164 -7.76 -4.14 -5.74
C PRO A 164 -7.33 -2.76 -6.26
N ALA A 165 -8.01 -1.68 -5.86
CA ALA A 165 -7.78 -0.35 -6.41
C ALA A 165 -8.44 0.73 -5.53
N TRP A 166 -8.19 2.01 -5.86
CA TRP A 166 -8.68 3.16 -5.10
C TRP A 166 -10.20 3.20 -4.81
N PRO A 167 -11.12 2.63 -5.63
CA PRO A 167 -12.52 2.55 -5.24
C PRO A 167 -12.74 1.79 -3.93
N GLY A 168 -11.83 0.88 -3.59
CA GLY A 168 -11.84 0.11 -2.35
C GLY A 168 -11.25 0.80 -1.12
N ASN A 169 -10.78 2.05 -1.23
CA ASN A 169 -10.17 2.78 -0.11
C ASN A 169 -11.03 2.75 1.17
N THR A 170 -12.34 2.99 1.04
CA THR A 170 -13.26 3.00 2.20
C THR A 170 -13.35 1.63 2.88
N ALA A 171 -13.46 0.55 2.09
CA ALA A 171 -13.51 -0.80 2.61
C ALA A 171 -12.17 -1.17 3.26
N LEU A 172 -11.05 -0.92 2.57
CA LEU A 172 -9.71 -1.22 3.08
C LEU A 172 -9.41 -0.48 4.38
N LEU A 173 -9.73 0.82 4.44
CA LEU A 173 -9.47 1.63 5.64
C LEU A 173 -10.31 1.17 6.83
N ARG A 174 -11.57 0.79 6.60
CA ARG A 174 -12.43 0.22 7.66
C ARG A 174 -11.82 -1.05 8.25
N GLU A 175 -11.39 -1.97 7.39
CA GLU A 175 -10.75 -3.22 7.81
C GLU A 175 -9.40 -2.96 8.52
N PHE A 176 -8.58 -2.07 7.96
CA PHE A 176 -7.29 -1.73 8.56
C PHE A 176 -7.43 -1.07 9.94
N LEU A 177 -8.38 -0.15 10.11
CA LEU A 177 -8.68 0.44 11.40
C LEU A 177 -9.18 -0.60 12.40
N GLY A 178 -10.02 -1.55 11.97
CA GLY A 178 -10.46 -2.66 12.81
C GLY A 178 -9.34 -3.61 13.25
N LEU A 179 -8.23 -3.68 12.49
CA LEU A 179 -7.04 -4.44 12.87
C LEU A 179 -6.13 -3.68 13.86
N ILE A 180 -6.16 -2.34 13.85
CA ILE A 180 -5.31 -1.50 14.70
C ILE A 180 -5.94 -1.26 16.08
N MET A 181 -7.26 -1.08 16.13
CA MET A 181 -8.03 -0.78 17.34
C MET A 181 -8.44 -2.06 18.07
#